data_cfcd96c72aedc7b6a0bab978f08e4a96
#
_entry.id   cfcd96c72aedc7b6a0bab978f08e4a96
#
_cell.length_a   1.000
_cell.length_b   1.000
_cell.length_c   1.000
_cell.angle_alpha   90.00
_cell.angle_beta   90.00
_cell.angle_gamma   90.00
#
_symmetry.space_group_name_H-M   'P 1'
#
loop_
_entity.id
_entity.type
_entity.pdbx_description
1 polymer ?
#
loop_
_entity_poly.entity_id
_entity_poly.type
_entity_poly.pdbx_seq_one_letter_code
_entity_poly.pdbx_strand_id
1 'polypeptide(L)'
;MQEPHRHAGVFVARGKEDLLVTKNITPGESVYGEKRISVEGPSTATGSAAVNGDVPAVTKTEYRVWNPFRSKLAAGILGGIEDIHMKPGSKVLYLGAASGTSVSHVADLVGPTGTVYAVEFSHRSGRDLINMATHRTNVIPIIEDARHPLKYRMLVGMVDCIFADVAQPDQARIVGINAHLFLKVGGGVVVSIKANCIDSTAAPEAVFAREVVKLREERIKPKEQLTLEPFERDHAMVVGIYTRAEKA
;
A
#
# COMPACT_ATOMS: atom_id res chain seq x y z
N MET A 1 -22.63 -6.57 -7.07
CA MET A 1 -22.76 -6.15 -5.67
C MET A 1 -21.36 -5.94 -5.12
N GLN A 2 -21.09 -4.85 -4.38
CA GLN A 2 -19.79 -4.64 -3.72
C GLN A 2 -19.94 -4.99 -2.26
N GLU A 3 -18.98 -5.77 -1.77
CA GLU A 3 -18.92 -6.18 -0.37
C GLU A 3 -17.63 -5.67 0.26
N PRO A 4 -17.66 -5.22 1.53
CA PRO A 4 -16.43 -4.90 2.24
C PRO A 4 -15.52 -6.12 2.34
N HIS A 5 -14.23 -5.95 2.07
CA HIS A 5 -13.23 -6.96 2.38
C HIS A 5 -12.91 -6.94 3.87
N ARG A 6 -12.26 -7.99 4.40
CA ARG A 6 -11.78 -8.01 5.79
C ARG A 6 -10.81 -6.86 6.11
N HIS A 7 -10.05 -6.39 5.12
CA HIS A 7 -9.23 -5.20 5.26
C HIS A 7 -10.06 -3.95 4.99
N ALA A 8 -10.15 -3.07 5.99
CA ALA A 8 -10.91 -1.84 5.89
C ALA A 8 -10.41 -0.95 4.73
N GLY A 9 -11.32 -0.40 3.95
CA GLY A 9 -11.01 0.40 2.76
C GLY A 9 -10.78 -0.40 1.47
N VAL A 10 -10.77 -1.73 1.57
CA VAL A 10 -10.74 -2.65 0.43
C VAL A 10 -12.12 -3.29 0.25
N PHE A 11 -12.51 -3.55 -0.99
CA PHE A 11 -13.81 -4.11 -1.34
C PHE A 11 -13.66 -5.23 -2.37
N VAL A 12 -14.69 -6.06 -2.45
CA VAL A 12 -14.83 -7.11 -3.48
C VAL A 12 -16.04 -6.79 -4.34
N ALA A 13 -15.82 -6.69 -5.64
CA ALA A 13 -16.90 -6.59 -6.62
C ALA A 13 -17.29 -7.99 -7.07
N ARG A 14 -18.47 -8.46 -6.60
CA ARG A 14 -19.03 -9.76 -6.97
C ARG A 14 -19.60 -9.73 -8.38
N GLY A 15 -19.18 -10.69 -9.21
CA GLY A 15 -19.61 -10.82 -10.59
C GLY A 15 -19.45 -12.24 -11.12
N LYS A 16 -19.16 -12.38 -12.41
CA LYS A 16 -18.74 -13.68 -12.98
C LYS A 16 -17.41 -14.13 -12.38
N GLU A 17 -16.54 -13.17 -12.11
CA GLU A 17 -15.30 -13.31 -11.36
C GLU A 17 -15.33 -12.24 -10.28
N ASP A 18 -14.86 -12.61 -9.09
CA ASP A 18 -14.73 -11.68 -7.98
C ASP A 18 -13.48 -10.83 -8.20
N LEU A 19 -13.63 -9.52 -8.13
CA LEU A 19 -12.56 -8.56 -8.37
C LEU A 19 -12.26 -7.79 -7.09
N LEU A 20 -10.98 -7.69 -6.74
CA LEU A 20 -10.53 -6.79 -5.69
C LEU A 20 -10.64 -5.35 -6.18
N VAL A 21 -11.23 -4.46 -5.39
CA VAL A 21 -11.45 -3.07 -5.78
C VAL A 21 -11.20 -2.11 -4.62
N THR A 22 -10.85 -0.85 -4.96
CA THR A 22 -10.77 0.26 -4.03
C THR A 22 -11.76 1.34 -4.42
N LYS A 23 -12.31 2.07 -3.43
CA LYS A 23 -13.21 3.20 -3.70
C LYS A 23 -12.40 4.35 -4.28
N ASN A 24 -12.73 4.76 -5.52
CA ASN A 24 -12.00 5.84 -6.18
C ASN A 24 -12.23 7.18 -5.48
N ILE A 25 -11.16 7.76 -4.95
CA ILE A 25 -11.22 9.10 -4.33
C ILE A 25 -11.26 10.23 -5.35
N THR A 26 -10.98 9.92 -6.63
CA THR A 26 -11.03 10.85 -7.77
C THR A 26 -11.97 10.29 -8.83
N PRO A 27 -13.30 10.36 -8.65
CA PRO A 27 -14.26 9.79 -9.59
C PRO A 27 -14.08 10.36 -11.00
N GLY A 28 -14.19 9.48 -12.00
CA GLY A 28 -14.02 9.85 -13.40
C GLY A 28 -12.59 9.66 -13.94
N GLU A 29 -11.59 9.44 -13.08
CA GLU A 29 -10.19 9.26 -13.48
C GLU A 29 -9.68 7.84 -13.26
N SER A 30 -8.85 7.36 -14.18
CA SER A 30 -8.05 6.17 -14.02
C SER A 30 -6.56 6.56 -13.96
N VAL A 31 -5.73 5.76 -13.29
CA VAL A 31 -4.29 6.04 -13.14
C VAL A 31 -3.47 5.33 -14.21
N TYR A 32 -3.79 4.07 -14.50
CA TYR A 32 -3.02 3.23 -15.40
C TYR A 32 -3.91 2.46 -16.39
N GLY A 33 -5.12 2.96 -16.65
CA GLY A 33 -6.10 2.32 -17.54
C GLY A 33 -6.85 1.15 -16.89
N GLU A 34 -6.90 1.09 -15.57
CA GLU A 34 -7.67 0.09 -14.83
C GLU A 34 -9.17 0.25 -15.05
N LYS A 35 -9.88 -0.88 -15.01
CA LYS A 35 -11.34 -0.90 -15.10
C LYS A 35 -11.96 -0.20 -13.89
N ARG A 36 -12.96 0.64 -14.17
CA ARG A 36 -13.77 1.32 -13.15
C ARG A 36 -15.17 0.75 -13.13
N ILE A 37 -15.75 0.64 -11.94
CA ILE A 37 -17.09 0.10 -11.70
C ILE A 37 -17.86 1.16 -10.92
N SER A 38 -18.93 1.66 -11.49
CA SER A 38 -19.82 2.62 -10.83
C SER A 38 -21.04 1.89 -10.26
N VAL A 39 -21.39 2.24 -9.03
CA VAL A 39 -22.56 1.69 -8.33
C VAL A 39 -23.42 2.82 -7.85
N GLU A 40 -24.70 2.73 -8.17
CA GLU A 40 -25.73 3.62 -7.67
C GLU A 40 -26.24 3.09 -6.34
N GLY A 41 -26.15 3.89 -5.30
CA GLY A 41 -26.59 3.55 -3.96
C GLY A 41 -27.42 4.67 -3.34
N PRO A 42 -28.25 4.36 -2.33
CA PRO A 42 -28.94 5.38 -1.57
C PRO A 42 -27.89 6.32 -0.91
N SER A 43 -28.16 7.62 -0.96
CA SER A 43 -27.31 8.62 -0.29
C SER A 43 -27.28 8.35 1.21
N THR A 44 -26.11 7.99 1.75
CA THR A 44 -25.84 7.98 3.21
C THR A 44 -25.29 9.33 3.67
N ALA A 45 -25.83 10.43 3.14
CA ALA A 45 -25.50 11.75 3.65
C ALA A 45 -26.13 11.96 5.04
N THR A 46 -25.41 11.61 6.09
CA THR A 46 -25.67 12.10 7.43
C THR A 46 -25.14 13.52 7.51
N GLY A 47 -26.02 14.51 7.34
CA GLY A 47 -25.65 15.90 7.64
C GLY A 47 -26.42 16.94 6.83
N SER A 48 -27.42 17.50 7.45
CA SER A 48 -28.21 18.70 7.25
C SER A 48 -29.58 18.55 6.59
N ALA A 49 -30.53 19.11 7.29
CA ALA A 49 -31.97 19.11 7.09
C ALA A 49 -32.45 19.19 5.64
N ALA A 50 -33.26 18.20 5.28
CA ALA A 50 -34.11 18.27 4.13
C ALA A 50 -35.21 19.32 4.37
N VAL A 51 -35.13 20.41 3.64
CA VAL A 51 -36.27 21.30 3.43
C VAL A 51 -36.65 21.14 1.95
N ASN A 52 -37.87 20.71 1.73
CA ASN A 52 -38.52 20.49 0.43
C ASN A 52 -38.22 19.18 -0.30
N GLY A 53 -39.17 18.29 -0.27
CA GLY A 53 -39.69 17.24 -1.15
C GLY A 53 -38.89 16.75 -2.35
N ASP A 54 -37.55 16.64 -2.28
CA ASP A 54 -36.73 16.17 -3.38
C ASP A 54 -36.43 14.67 -3.24
N VAL A 55 -36.57 13.98 -4.37
CA VAL A 55 -36.15 12.59 -4.58
C VAL A 55 -34.75 12.35 -3.97
N PRO A 56 -34.54 11.27 -3.19
CA PRO A 56 -33.23 11.02 -2.61
C PRO A 56 -32.16 11.00 -3.70
N ALA A 57 -31.19 11.89 -3.61
CA ALA A 57 -30.10 12.00 -4.58
C ALA A 57 -29.36 10.66 -4.63
N VAL A 58 -29.44 9.98 -5.78
CA VAL A 58 -28.70 8.74 -6.03
C VAL A 58 -27.21 9.11 -6.08
N THR A 59 -26.47 8.76 -5.03
CA THR A 59 -25.01 8.97 -5.04
C THR A 59 -24.36 7.85 -5.82
N LYS A 60 -23.63 8.23 -6.87
CA LYS A 60 -22.84 7.32 -7.67
C LYS A 60 -21.46 7.14 -7.04
N THR A 61 -21.20 5.95 -6.51
CA THR A 61 -19.88 5.59 -5.97
C THR A 61 -19.11 4.84 -7.05
N GLU A 62 -17.87 5.27 -7.32
CA GLU A 62 -16.99 4.63 -8.28
C GLU A 62 -15.90 3.83 -7.55
N TYR A 63 -15.62 2.63 -8.06
CA TYR A 63 -14.56 1.74 -7.60
C TYR A 63 -13.59 1.46 -8.74
N ARG A 64 -12.31 1.27 -8.38
CA ARG A 64 -11.22 0.92 -9.30
C ARG A 64 -10.79 -0.52 -9.07
N VAL A 65 -10.67 -1.31 -10.14
CA VAL A 65 -10.20 -2.69 -10.06
C VAL A 65 -8.70 -2.70 -9.72
N TRP A 66 -8.37 -3.42 -8.64
CA TRP A 66 -7.01 -3.56 -8.17
C TRP A 66 -6.42 -4.89 -8.66
N ASN A 67 -5.64 -4.82 -9.74
CA ASN A 67 -5.12 -6.00 -10.42
C ASN A 67 -3.92 -6.60 -9.66
N PRO A 68 -4.00 -7.87 -9.20
CA PRO A 68 -2.93 -8.52 -8.47
C PRO A 68 -1.68 -8.82 -9.33
N PHE A 69 -1.82 -8.91 -10.65
CA PHE A 69 -0.70 -9.06 -11.58
C PHE A 69 0.10 -7.76 -11.78
N ARG A 70 -0.40 -6.64 -11.28
CA ARG A 70 0.27 -5.33 -11.34
C ARG A 70 0.58 -4.74 -9.97
N SER A 71 0.13 -5.40 -8.91
CA SER A 71 0.32 -4.91 -7.54
C SER A 71 0.59 -6.09 -6.60
N LYS A 72 1.79 -6.16 -6.08
CA LYS A 72 2.19 -7.19 -5.12
C LYS A 72 1.36 -7.12 -3.84
N LEU A 73 0.95 -5.92 -3.42
CA LEU A 73 0.07 -5.76 -2.27
C LEU A 73 -1.32 -6.38 -2.54
N ALA A 74 -1.89 -6.19 -3.73
CA ALA A 74 -3.14 -6.85 -4.11
C ALA A 74 -2.97 -8.38 -4.16
N ALA A 75 -1.85 -8.86 -4.70
CA ALA A 75 -1.51 -10.29 -4.70
C ALA A 75 -1.43 -10.84 -3.28
N GLY A 76 -0.81 -10.13 -2.35
CA GLY A 76 -0.76 -10.50 -0.93
C GLY A 76 -2.13 -10.53 -0.26
N ILE A 77 -2.98 -9.55 -0.53
CA ILE A 77 -4.37 -9.50 -0.01
C ILE A 77 -5.17 -10.73 -0.49
N LEU A 78 -5.11 -11.03 -1.79
CA LEU A 78 -5.77 -12.21 -2.36
C LEU A 78 -5.13 -13.52 -1.92
N GLY A 79 -3.81 -13.52 -1.66
CA GLY A 79 -3.07 -14.65 -1.09
C GLY A 79 -3.41 -14.95 0.36
N GLY A 80 -4.14 -14.04 1.02
CA GLY A 80 -4.71 -14.31 2.33
C GLY A 80 -4.00 -13.65 3.51
N ILE A 81 -3.18 -12.61 3.31
CA ILE A 81 -2.60 -11.83 4.42
C ILE A 81 -3.65 -11.49 5.47
N GLU A 82 -3.36 -11.73 6.73
CA GLU A 82 -4.29 -11.45 7.84
C GLU A 82 -4.44 -9.95 8.13
N ASP A 83 -3.32 -9.22 8.17
CA ASP A 83 -3.34 -7.78 8.42
C ASP A 83 -2.30 -7.05 7.57
N ILE A 84 -2.76 -6.11 6.76
CA ILE A 84 -1.91 -5.23 5.96
C ILE A 84 -1.45 -3.97 6.73
N HIS A 85 -1.92 -3.78 7.96
CA HIS A 85 -1.65 -2.62 8.82
C HIS A 85 -1.99 -1.26 8.20
N MET A 86 -2.86 -1.24 7.20
CA MET A 86 -3.38 -0.05 6.54
C MET A 86 -4.90 -0.04 6.65
N LYS A 87 -5.46 1.11 7.02
CA LYS A 87 -6.89 1.33 7.14
C LYS A 87 -7.22 2.79 6.81
N PRO A 88 -8.49 3.15 6.59
CA PRO A 88 -8.87 4.55 6.43
C PRO A 88 -8.31 5.44 7.54
N GLY A 89 -7.69 6.56 7.14
CA GLY A 89 -7.00 7.50 8.03
C GLY A 89 -5.55 7.16 8.35
N SER A 90 -5.01 6.02 7.93
CA SER A 90 -3.60 5.67 8.17
C SER A 90 -2.64 6.58 7.43
N LYS A 91 -1.49 6.82 8.04
CA LYS A 91 -0.30 7.40 7.40
C LYS A 91 0.64 6.27 6.99
N VAL A 92 0.93 6.18 5.71
CA VAL A 92 1.74 5.11 5.12
C VAL A 92 2.99 5.69 4.49
N LEU A 93 4.15 5.11 4.79
CA LEU A 93 5.38 5.35 4.04
C LEU A 93 5.56 4.21 3.03
N TYR A 94 5.49 4.55 1.76
CA TYR A 94 5.60 3.61 0.65
C TYR A 94 6.99 3.74 0.02
N LEU A 95 7.84 2.73 0.17
CA LEU A 95 9.19 2.68 -0.39
C LEU A 95 9.19 1.87 -1.69
N GLY A 96 9.64 2.49 -2.77
CA GLY A 96 9.59 1.91 -4.12
C GLY A 96 8.25 2.15 -4.80
N ALA A 97 7.84 3.42 -4.88
CA ALA A 97 6.54 3.82 -5.39
C ALA A 97 6.35 3.61 -6.90
N ALA A 98 7.44 3.48 -7.65
CA ALA A 98 7.45 3.39 -9.10
C ALA A 98 6.59 4.51 -9.74
N SER A 99 5.76 4.20 -10.73
CA SER A 99 4.85 5.17 -11.38
C SER A 99 3.57 5.47 -10.59
N GLY A 100 3.40 4.88 -9.40
CA GLY A 100 2.27 5.14 -8.52
C GLY A 100 1.06 4.22 -8.70
N THR A 101 1.16 3.15 -9.47
CA THR A 101 0.06 2.20 -9.69
C THR A 101 -0.51 1.68 -8.36
N SER A 102 0.31 1.01 -7.55
CA SER A 102 -0.11 0.49 -6.24
C SER A 102 -0.35 1.62 -5.23
N VAL A 103 0.46 2.68 -5.27
CA VAL A 103 0.31 3.86 -4.41
C VAL A 103 -1.08 4.48 -4.56
N SER A 104 -1.62 4.56 -5.78
CA SER A 104 -2.95 5.12 -6.02
C SER A 104 -4.06 4.32 -5.34
N HIS A 105 -3.94 3.00 -5.27
CA HIS A 105 -4.88 2.14 -4.55
C HIS A 105 -4.72 2.25 -3.03
N VAL A 106 -3.48 2.37 -2.54
CA VAL A 106 -3.23 2.65 -1.12
C VAL A 106 -3.79 4.02 -0.74
N ALA A 107 -3.68 5.02 -1.62
CA ALA A 107 -4.29 6.34 -1.42
C ALA A 107 -5.83 6.26 -1.33
N ASP A 108 -6.45 5.49 -2.21
CA ASP A 108 -7.89 5.22 -2.16
C ASP A 108 -8.28 4.50 -0.86
N LEU A 109 -7.48 3.52 -0.42
CA LEU A 109 -7.70 2.73 0.79
C LEU A 109 -7.65 3.58 2.06
N VAL A 110 -6.60 4.41 2.21
CA VAL A 110 -6.46 5.27 3.39
C VAL A 110 -7.41 6.47 3.35
N GLY A 111 -7.95 6.79 2.18
CA GLY A 111 -8.93 7.84 1.99
C GLY A 111 -8.41 9.26 2.24
N PRO A 112 -9.30 10.27 2.21
CA PRO A 112 -8.92 11.68 2.26
C PRO A 112 -8.33 12.12 3.63
N THR A 113 -8.57 11.35 4.68
CA THR A 113 -8.03 11.63 6.03
C THR A 113 -6.69 10.93 6.28
N GLY A 114 -6.28 10.00 5.42
CA GLY A 114 -4.99 9.34 5.44
C GLY A 114 -3.94 10.09 4.60
N THR A 115 -2.71 9.59 4.64
CA THR A 115 -1.60 10.16 3.86
C THR A 115 -0.69 9.04 3.39
N VAL A 116 -0.24 9.11 2.13
CA VAL A 116 0.77 8.21 1.58
C VAL A 116 2.00 9.01 1.18
N TYR A 117 3.11 8.81 1.89
CA TYR A 117 4.42 9.32 1.51
C TYR A 117 5.06 8.32 0.56
N ALA A 118 5.18 8.67 -0.71
CA ALA A 118 5.59 7.77 -1.77
C ALA A 118 7.02 8.08 -2.23
N VAL A 119 7.97 7.23 -1.82
CA VAL A 119 9.39 7.40 -2.11
C VAL A 119 9.77 6.61 -3.36
N GLU A 120 10.35 7.29 -4.35
CA GLU A 120 10.82 6.69 -5.60
C GLU A 120 12.15 7.28 -6.01
N PHE A 121 13.12 6.42 -6.33
CA PHE A 121 14.47 6.84 -6.74
C PHE A 121 14.54 7.28 -8.19
N SER A 122 13.81 6.61 -9.08
CA SER A 122 13.84 6.87 -10.51
C SER A 122 13.14 8.17 -10.87
N HIS A 123 13.85 9.13 -11.41
CA HIS A 123 13.26 10.37 -11.93
C HIS A 123 12.26 10.13 -13.06
N ARG A 124 12.44 9.07 -13.86
CA ARG A 124 11.51 8.71 -14.94
C ARG A 124 10.16 8.29 -14.36
N SER A 125 10.15 7.30 -13.48
CA SER A 125 8.94 6.85 -12.80
C SER A 125 8.36 7.94 -11.89
N GLY A 126 9.24 8.75 -11.31
CA GLY A 126 8.87 9.88 -10.45
C GLY A 126 8.00 10.93 -11.14
N ARG A 127 8.16 11.15 -12.45
CA ARG A 127 7.28 12.06 -13.22
C ARG A 127 5.84 11.55 -13.24
N ASP A 128 5.65 10.26 -13.50
CA ASP A 128 4.32 9.64 -13.52
C ASP A 128 3.70 9.64 -12.11
N LEU A 129 4.53 9.37 -11.09
CA LEU A 129 4.11 9.43 -9.68
C LEU A 129 3.66 10.85 -9.28
N ILE A 130 4.40 11.88 -9.66
CA ILE A 130 4.04 13.29 -9.41
C ILE A 130 2.73 13.63 -10.13
N ASN A 131 2.60 13.23 -11.40
CA ASN A 131 1.37 13.46 -12.16
C ASN A 131 0.16 12.81 -11.49
N MET A 132 0.27 11.55 -11.05
CA MET A 132 -0.78 10.87 -10.28
C MET A 132 -1.11 11.62 -8.97
N ALA A 133 -0.10 12.12 -8.26
CA ALA A 133 -0.26 12.84 -7.00
C ALA A 133 -0.96 14.21 -7.17
N THR A 134 -0.91 14.83 -8.35
CA THR A 134 -1.66 16.08 -8.60
C THR A 134 -3.17 15.88 -8.50
N HIS A 135 -3.65 14.68 -8.79
CA HIS A 135 -5.07 14.31 -8.72
C HIS A 135 -5.46 13.66 -7.38
N ARG A 136 -4.46 13.23 -6.56
CA ARG A 136 -4.66 12.60 -5.26
C ARG A 136 -3.90 13.36 -4.17
N THR A 137 -4.57 14.33 -3.57
CA THR A 137 -3.98 15.27 -2.59
C THR A 137 -3.49 14.61 -1.30
N ASN A 138 -3.88 13.37 -1.05
CA ASN A 138 -3.40 12.56 0.07
C ASN A 138 -2.10 11.79 -0.23
N VAL A 139 -1.53 11.93 -1.45
CA VAL A 139 -0.23 11.37 -1.83
C VAL A 139 0.82 12.48 -1.84
N ILE A 140 1.92 12.24 -1.14
CA ILE A 140 3.10 13.12 -1.12
C ILE A 140 4.23 12.41 -1.84
N PRO A 141 4.52 12.73 -3.11
CA PRO A 141 5.61 12.12 -3.85
C PRO A 141 6.96 12.66 -3.37
N ILE A 142 7.93 11.77 -3.18
CA ILE A 142 9.29 12.07 -2.73
C ILE A 142 10.26 11.39 -3.69
N ILE A 143 10.92 12.18 -4.53
CA ILE A 143 11.86 11.65 -5.52
C ILE A 143 13.26 11.66 -4.92
N GLU A 144 13.53 10.62 -4.14
CA GLU A 144 14.77 10.44 -3.40
C GLU A 144 15.10 8.96 -3.20
N ASP A 145 16.35 8.69 -2.85
CA ASP A 145 16.82 7.34 -2.54
C ASP A 145 16.42 6.94 -1.10
N ALA A 146 15.66 5.86 -0.98
CA ALA A 146 15.20 5.31 0.30
C ALA A 146 16.36 4.88 1.24
N ARG A 147 17.59 4.70 0.71
CA ARG A 147 18.80 4.46 1.50
C ARG A 147 19.27 5.68 2.29
N HIS A 148 18.76 6.87 1.94
CA HIS A 148 19.16 8.14 2.54
C HIS A 148 17.97 8.89 3.15
N PRO A 149 17.26 8.32 4.13
CA PRO A 149 16.01 8.88 4.65
C PRO A 149 16.15 10.26 5.30
N LEU A 150 17.35 10.64 5.71
CA LEU A 150 17.61 11.98 6.23
C LEU A 150 17.36 13.09 5.22
N LYS A 151 17.46 12.80 3.91
CA LYS A 151 17.18 13.77 2.84
C LYS A 151 15.71 14.21 2.80
N TYR A 152 14.80 13.33 3.20
CA TYR A 152 13.37 13.63 3.22
C TYR A 152 12.75 13.62 4.62
N ARG A 153 13.60 13.64 5.66
CA ARG A 153 13.13 13.62 7.06
C ARG A 153 12.15 14.74 7.39
N MET A 154 12.34 15.93 6.80
CA MET A 154 11.48 17.08 7.06
C MET A 154 10.10 16.98 6.39
N LEU A 155 9.94 16.08 5.42
CA LEU A 155 8.71 15.89 4.67
C LEU A 155 7.80 14.82 5.29
N VAL A 156 8.39 13.85 6.01
CA VAL A 156 7.69 12.67 6.52
C VAL A 156 7.49 12.77 8.02
N GLY A 157 6.22 12.76 8.44
CA GLY A 157 5.86 12.62 9.85
C GLY A 157 5.89 11.17 10.32
N MET A 158 5.49 10.93 11.58
CA MET A 158 5.36 9.56 12.08
C MET A 158 4.24 8.81 11.35
N VAL A 159 4.55 7.62 10.85
CA VAL A 159 3.63 6.78 10.08
C VAL A 159 3.15 5.56 10.87
N ASP A 160 2.00 5.04 10.47
CA ASP A 160 1.38 3.85 11.09
C ASP A 160 1.88 2.56 10.45
N CYS A 161 2.24 2.63 9.16
CA CYS A 161 2.71 1.49 8.38
C CYS A 161 3.81 1.89 7.39
N ILE A 162 4.76 0.98 7.15
CA ILE A 162 5.70 1.03 6.03
C ILE A 162 5.37 -0.12 5.09
N PHE A 163 5.17 0.21 3.81
CA PHE A 163 5.18 -0.78 2.73
C PHE A 163 6.47 -0.62 1.93
N ALA A 164 7.16 -1.72 1.64
CA ALA A 164 8.38 -1.70 0.86
C ALA A 164 8.35 -2.71 -0.30
N ASP A 165 8.61 -2.20 -1.49
CA ASP A 165 8.85 -2.96 -2.70
C ASP A 165 10.10 -2.42 -3.40
N VAL A 166 11.23 -2.49 -2.71
CA VAL A 166 12.52 -2.00 -3.16
C VAL A 166 13.36 -3.19 -3.61
N ALA A 167 13.53 -3.36 -4.90
CA ALA A 167 14.28 -4.47 -5.48
C ALA A 167 15.80 -4.28 -5.32
N GLN A 168 16.29 -4.25 -4.07
CA GLN A 168 17.69 -4.08 -3.71
C GLN A 168 18.14 -5.20 -2.77
N PRO A 169 19.42 -5.65 -2.85
CA PRO A 169 19.95 -6.71 -1.98
C PRO A 169 19.94 -6.35 -0.48
N ASP A 170 19.99 -5.05 -0.16
CA ASP A 170 19.96 -4.53 1.20
C ASP A 170 18.58 -4.00 1.65
N GLN A 171 17.51 -4.53 1.07
CA GLN A 171 16.14 -4.07 1.34
C GLN A 171 15.77 -4.10 2.83
N ALA A 172 16.13 -5.15 3.57
CA ALA A 172 15.83 -5.23 5.00
C ALA A 172 16.46 -4.06 5.79
N ARG A 173 17.71 -3.71 5.48
CA ARG A 173 18.37 -2.54 6.05
C ARG A 173 17.69 -1.23 5.65
N ILE A 174 17.30 -1.08 4.39
CA ILE A 174 16.57 0.11 3.91
C ILE A 174 15.26 0.28 4.70
N VAL A 175 14.50 -0.80 4.88
CA VAL A 175 13.27 -0.79 5.67
C VAL A 175 13.58 -0.42 7.12
N GLY A 176 14.62 -1.00 7.72
CA GLY A 176 15.03 -0.75 9.10
C GLY A 176 15.35 0.72 9.36
N ILE A 177 16.21 1.34 8.55
CA ILE A 177 16.58 2.75 8.76
C ILE A 177 15.39 3.71 8.59
N ASN A 178 14.46 3.40 7.70
CA ASN A 178 13.22 4.17 7.56
C ASN A 178 12.28 3.94 8.75
N ALA A 179 12.17 2.69 9.24
CA ALA A 179 11.34 2.37 10.41
C ALA A 179 11.84 3.09 11.66
N HIS A 180 13.16 3.12 11.88
CA HIS A 180 13.76 3.81 13.03
C HIS A 180 13.48 5.31 13.06
N LEU A 181 13.32 5.94 11.89
CA LEU A 181 13.10 7.38 11.78
C LEU A 181 11.61 7.75 11.75
N PHE A 182 10.78 6.95 11.12
CA PHE A 182 9.41 7.35 10.77
C PHE A 182 8.32 6.47 11.34
N LEU A 183 8.60 5.19 11.67
CA LEU A 183 7.54 4.28 12.07
C LEU A 183 7.22 4.40 13.55
N LYS A 184 5.95 4.47 13.88
CA LYS A 184 5.48 4.39 15.27
C LYS A 184 5.85 3.04 15.87
N VAL A 185 6.14 3.01 17.16
CA VAL A 185 6.32 1.75 17.90
C VAL A 185 5.01 0.96 17.85
N GLY A 186 5.10 -0.31 17.50
CA GLY A 186 3.93 -1.14 17.22
C GLY A 186 3.33 -0.94 15.82
N GLY A 187 3.93 -0.07 15.00
CA GLY A 187 3.52 0.13 13.62
C GLY A 187 3.81 -1.08 12.74
N GLY A 188 3.03 -1.23 11.68
CA GLY A 188 3.12 -2.35 10.76
C GLY A 188 4.22 -2.18 9.71
N VAL A 189 4.80 -3.29 9.29
CA VAL A 189 5.76 -3.35 8.17
C VAL A 189 5.32 -4.43 7.23
N VAL A 190 5.14 -4.09 5.95
CA VAL A 190 4.79 -5.02 4.88
C VAL A 190 5.87 -4.93 3.81
N VAL A 191 6.59 -6.01 3.59
CA VAL A 191 7.73 -6.05 2.66
C VAL A 191 7.49 -7.08 1.57
N SER A 192 7.59 -6.66 0.32
CA SER A 192 7.64 -7.57 -0.83
C SER A 192 9.10 -7.92 -1.12
N ILE A 193 9.42 -9.20 -1.09
CA ILE A 193 10.79 -9.71 -1.29
C ILE A 193 10.83 -10.44 -2.62
N LYS A 194 11.70 -10.00 -3.53
CA LYS A 194 12.03 -10.69 -4.77
C LYS A 194 13.33 -11.46 -4.59
N ALA A 195 13.27 -12.79 -4.56
CA ALA A 195 14.43 -13.63 -4.27
C ALA A 195 15.60 -13.36 -5.22
N ASN A 196 15.35 -13.32 -6.53
CA ASN A 196 16.38 -13.13 -7.56
C ASN A 196 17.08 -11.76 -7.51
N CYS A 197 16.50 -10.74 -6.87
CA CYS A 197 17.16 -9.45 -6.69
C CYS A 197 18.15 -9.45 -5.52
N ILE A 198 18.02 -10.40 -4.61
CA ILE A 198 18.88 -10.52 -3.41
C ILE A 198 19.98 -11.54 -3.68
N ASP A 199 19.61 -12.72 -4.17
CA ASP A 199 20.55 -13.80 -4.49
C ASP A 199 19.93 -14.67 -5.60
N SER A 200 20.45 -14.55 -6.82
CA SER A 200 19.98 -15.31 -7.97
C SER A 200 20.44 -16.75 -8.03
N THR A 201 21.35 -17.14 -7.13
CA THR A 201 21.96 -18.49 -7.09
C THR A 201 21.36 -19.39 -6.02
N ALA A 202 20.72 -18.83 -5.01
CA ALA A 202 20.10 -19.56 -3.92
C ALA A 202 18.63 -19.88 -4.22
N ALA A 203 18.13 -20.96 -3.58
CA ALA A 203 16.70 -21.25 -3.62
C ALA A 203 15.88 -20.11 -2.99
N PRO A 204 14.72 -19.74 -3.57
CA PRO A 204 13.92 -18.61 -3.10
C PRO A 204 13.56 -18.69 -1.61
N GLU A 205 13.23 -19.88 -1.11
CA GLU A 205 12.86 -20.11 0.29
C GLU A 205 14.02 -19.78 1.24
N ALA A 206 15.25 -20.14 0.84
CA ALA A 206 16.45 -19.83 1.62
C ALA A 206 16.73 -18.32 1.65
N VAL A 207 16.45 -17.63 0.56
CA VAL A 207 16.57 -16.16 0.49
C VAL A 207 15.54 -15.51 1.42
N PHE A 208 14.28 -15.93 1.37
CA PHE A 208 13.22 -15.42 2.23
C PHE A 208 13.55 -15.64 3.72
N ALA A 209 14.04 -16.82 4.10
CA ALA A 209 14.42 -17.10 5.46
C ALA A 209 15.54 -16.18 5.96
N ARG A 210 16.55 -15.91 5.12
CA ARG A 210 17.65 -14.96 5.45
C ARG A 210 17.15 -13.53 5.61
N GLU A 211 16.25 -13.08 4.74
CA GLU A 211 15.67 -11.74 4.83
C GLU A 211 14.81 -11.55 6.09
N VAL A 212 14.05 -12.57 6.49
CA VAL A 212 13.30 -12.58 7.75
C VAL A 212 14.23 -12.42 8.96
N VAL A 213 15.40 -13.04 8.94
CA VAL A 213 16.41 -12.85 10.01
C VAL A 213 16.92 -11.41 10.04
N LYS A 214 17.29 -10.86 8.88
CA LYS A 214 17.73 -9.45 8.78
C LYS A 214 16.66 -8.46 9.25
N LEU A 215 15.37 -8.70 8.93
CA LEU A 215 14.29 -7.87 9.43
C LEU A 215 14.20 -7.90 10.96
N ARG A 216 14.46 -9.05 11.61
CA ARG A 216 14.52 -9.15 13.07
C ARG A 216 15.68 -8.33 13.65
N GLU A 217 16.84 -8.35 13.02
CA GLU A 217 17.99 -7.52 13.42
C GLU A 217 17.65 -6.03 13.36
N GLU A 218 16.79 -5.63 12.41
CA GLU A 218 16.25 -4.27 12.28
C GLU A 218 15.05 -3.98 13.20
N ARG A 219 14.80 -4.82 14.22
CA ARG A 219 13.71 -4.68 15.21
C ARG A 219 12.31 -4.80 14.61
N ILE A 220 12.19 -5.49 13.50
CA ILE A 220 10.91 -5.81 12.90
C ILE A 220 10.61 -7.27 13.24
N LYS A 221 9.62 -7.48 14.10
CA LYS A 221 9.18 -8.84 14.49
C LYS A 221 8.26 -9.39 13.41
N PRO A 222 8.72 -10.37 12.61
CA PRO A 222 7.87 -10.99 11.60
C PRO A 222 6.68 -11.69 12.24
N LYS A 223 5.52 -11.53 11.65
CA LYS A 223 4.25 -12.12 12.08
C LYS A 223 3.74 -13.14 11.09
N GLU A 224 3.85 -12.79 9.80
CA GLU A 224 3.27 -13.55 8.71
C GLU A 224 4.18 -13.50 7.50
N GLN A 225 4.22 -14.59 6.74
CA GLN A 225 4.91 -14.69 5.47
C GLN A 225 4.07 -15.55 4.51
N LEU A 226 3.94 -15.07 3.27
CA LEU A 226 3.32 -15.85 2.21
C LEU A 226 4.03 -15.65 0.88
N THR A 227 3.95 -16.62 -0.02
CA THR A 227 4.39 -16.50 -1.40
C THR A 227 3.32 -15.80 -2.24
N LEU A 228 3.73 -15.05 -3.26
CA LEU A 228 2.80 -14.28 -4.10
C LEU A 228 2.34 -15.06 -5.34
N GLU A 229 2.62 -16.35 -5.44
CA GLU A 229 2.09 -17.18 -6.51
C GLU A 229 0.56 -17.34 -6.38
N PRO A 230 -0.15 -17.39 -7.50
CA PRO A 230 0.32 -17.51 -8.88
C PRO A 230 0.59 -16.15 -9.56
N PHE A 231 0.48 -15.02 -8.87
CA PHE A 231 0.53 -13.67 -9.45
C PHE A 231 1.96 -13.22 -9.76
N GLU A 232 2.90 -13.53 -8.86
CA GLU A 232 4.31 -13.17 -8.96
C GLU A 232 5.19 -14.35 -8.56
N ARG A 233 6.03 -14.80 -9.50
CA ARG A 233 6.95 -15.91 -9.27
C ARG A 233 8.17 -15.47 -8.47
N ASP A 234 8.66 -16.34 -7.57
CA ASP A 234 9.84 -16.11 -6.72
C ASP A 234 9.73 -14.83 -5.87
N HIS A 235 8.49 -14.47 -5.48
CA HIS A 235 8.22 -13.38 -4.58
C HIS A 235 7.54 -13.89 -3.31
N ALA A 236 7.92 -13.28 -2.18
CA ALA A 236 7.22 -13.45 -0.92
C ALA A 236 6.83 -12.09 -0.34
N MET A 237 5.77 -12.09 0.44
CA MET A 237 5.41 -10.94 1.26
C MET A 237 5.58 -11.31 2.73
N VAL A 238 6.30 -10.45 3.45
CA VAL A 238 6.52 -10.59 4.89
C VAL A 238 5.83 -9.43 5.59
N VAL A 239 5.01 -9.76 6.57
CA VAL A 239 4.35 -8.79 7.44
C VAL A 239 4.95 -8.88 8.83
N GLY A 240 5.24 -7.74 9.43
CA GLY A 240 5.82 -7.66 10.76
C GLY A 240 5.40 -6.41 11.52
N ILE A 241 5.81 -6.36 12.77
CA ILE A 241 5.57 -5.24 13.68
C ILE A 241 6.90 -4.66 14.13
N TYR A 242 7.03 -3.35 14.07
CA TYR A 242 8.20 -2.65 14.56
C TYR A 242 8.18 -2.57 16.09
N THR A 243 9.26 -3.03 16.69
CA THR A 243 9.44 -3.00 18.15
C THR A 243 10.65 -2.12 18.49
N ARG A 244 10.45 -1.08 19.30
CA ARG A 244 11.58 -0.33 19.83
C ARG A 244 12.26 -1.18 20.91
N ALA A 245 13.60 -1.21 20.96
CA ALA A 245 14.27 -1.86 22.07
C ALA A 245 13.81 -1.20 23.38
N GLU A 246 13.39 -2.00 24.36
CA GLU A 246 13.30 -1.52 25.73
C GLU A 246 14.69 -1.00 26.11
N LYS A 247 14.71 0.19 26.71
CA LYS A 247 15.95 0.68 27.33
C LYS A 247 16.28 -0.30 28.44
N ALA A 248 17.40 -1.00 28.30
CA ALA A 248 17.97 -1.78 29.39
C ALA A 248 18.31 -0.84 30.56
#